data_40d388caeae92a68fde7133e9c6e4a4d
#
_entry.id   40d388caeae92a68fde7133e9c6e4a4d
#
_cell.length_a   1.000
_cell.length_b   1.000
_cell.length_c   1.000
_cell.angle_alpha   90.00
_cell.angle_beta   90.00
_cell.angle_gamma   90.00
#
_symmetry.space_group_name_H-M   'P 1'
#
loop_
_entity.id
_entity.type
_entity.pdbx_description
1 polymer ?
#
loop_
_entity_poly.entity_id
_entity_poly.type
_entity_poly.pdbx_seq_one_letter_code
_entity_poly.pdbx_strand_id
1 'polypeptide(L)'
;MKELICAFAVVATITSALAQGDVVYDNSSDPVLGTFVPEDTSLEFGDQISLSGDASIVTEFRLEYFSSDAAGTGVIRFRANDGAVDLQGGFETGQLEPSTVLYESASFPLQADFNTLEITGLSVPVPSDMFTFTIEFSDVPNTQNVGLLLRNPPVVGSSFDGVWVRPDNGDWALRQIPLTTANLAAQVVAVPEPGTVALALIGIGSLFGFMRRRR
;
A
#
# COMPACT_ATOMS: atom_id res chain seq x y z
N MET A 1 -58.73 6.26 -31.58
CA MET A 1 -58.14 6.46 -30.24
C MET A 1 -56.66 6.10 -30.35
N LYS A 2 -55.79 7.07 -30.29
CA LYS A 2 -54.34 6.90 -30.40
C LYS A 2 -53.80 6.79 -28.98
N GLU A 3 -53.33 5.61 -28.61
CA GLU A 3 -52.63 5.42 -27.31
C GLU A 3 -51.24 6.01 -27.42
N LEU A 4 -51.01 7.02 -26.59
CA LEU A 4 -49.73 7.72 -26.45
C LEU A 4 -48.88 6.89 -25.48
N ILE A 5 -47.93 6.11 -26.00
CA ILE A 5 -46.94 5.40 -25.19
C ILE A 5 -45.89 6.40 -24.78
N CYS A 6 -46.00 6.93 -23.55
CA CYS A 6 -44.93 7.68 -22.90
C CYS A 6 -43.82 6.69 -22.42
N ALA A 7 -42.77 6.60 -23.22
CA ALA A 7 -41.54 5.93 -22.79
C ALA A 7 -40.81 6.85 -21.81
N PHE A 8 -40.94 6.55 -20.51
CA PHE A 8 -40.07 7.14 -19.47
C PHE A 8 -38.67 6.56 -19.60
N ALA A 9 -37.79 7.30 -20.25
CA ALA A 9 -36.36 7.05 -20.17
C ALA A 9 -35.89 7.49 -18.79
N VAL A 10 -35.72 6.53 -17.86
CA VAL A 10 -35.02 6.75 -16.60
C VAL A 10 -33.55 6.81 -16.95
N VAL A 11 -33.02 8.01 -17.14
CA VAL A 11 -31.59 8.26 -17.17
C VAL A 11 -31.10 8.14 -15.73
N ALA A 12 -30.64 6.96 -15.36
CA ALA A 12 -29.89 6.77 -14.14
C ALA A 12 -28.55 7.50 -14.31
N THR A 13 -28.46 8.72 -13.85
CA THR A 13 -27.18 9.39 -13.61
C THR A 13 -26.51 8.63 -12.48
N ILE A 14 -25.61 7.73 -12.85
CA ILE A 14 -24.66 7.14 -11.91
C ILE A 14 -23.69 8.28 -11.59
N THR A 15 -24.00 9.06 -10.58
CA THR A 15 -23.00 9.85 -9.86
C THR A 15 -22.09 8.82 -9.23
N SER A 16 -20.92 8.58 -9.84
CA SER A 16 -19.80 7.97 -9.15
C SER A 16 -19.44 8.92 -8.01
N ALA A 17 -20.06 8.73 -6.85
CA ALA A 17 -19.53 9.26 -5.62
C ALA A 17 -18.12 8.65 -5.58
N LEU A 18 -17.11 9.48 -5.72
CA LEU A 18 -15.73 9.08 -5.44
C LEU A 18 -15.80 8.62 -3.99
N ALA A 19 -15.69 7.32 -3.78
CA ALA A 19 -15.64 6.78 -2.44
C ALA A 19 -14.45 7.47 -1.77
N GLN A 20 -14.72 8.21 -0.72
CA GLN A 20 -13.65 8.77 0.09
C GLN A 20 -12.91 7.58 0.67
N GLY A 21 -11.59 7.53 0.46
CA GLY A 21 -10.77 6.46 1.00
C GLY A 21 -10.72 6.54 2.53
N ASP A 22 -10.70 5.39 3.16
CA ASP A 22 -10.46 5.26 4.59
C ASP A 22 -8.97 4.97 4.85
N VAL A 23 -8.46 5.42 5.98
CA VAL A 23 -7.13 5.02 6.46
C VAL A 23 -7.21 3.56 6.87
N VAL A 24 -6.53 2.70 6.14
CA VAL A 24 -6.55 1.23 6.32
C VAL A 24 -5.26 0.68 6.93
N TYR A 25 -4.21 1.49 6.96
CA TYR A 25 -2.98 1.26 7.69
C TYR A 25 -2.43 2.60 8.17
N ASP A 26 -2.01 2.68 9.43
CA ASP A 26 -1.38 3.87 9.98
C ASP A 26 -0.33 3.51 11.05
N ASN A 27 0.92 3.82 10.73
CA ASN A 27 2.07 3.78 11.61
C ASN A 27 2.81 5.13 11.60
N SER A 28 2.09 6.24 11.63
CA SER A 28 2.66 7.59 11.58
C SER A 28 2.38 8.45 12.81
N SER A 29 1.54 7.95 13.74
CA SER A 29 1.01 8.75 14.87
C SER A 29 1.89 8.74 16.11
N ASP A 30 2.62 7.66 16.35
CA ASP A 30 3.44 7.49 17.55
C ASP A 30 4.81 8.19 17.44
N PRO A 31 5.49 8.44 18.56
CA PRO A 31 6.83 9.01 18.53
C PRO A 31 7.81 8.19 17.70
N VAL A 32 8.71 8.87 17.02
CA VAL A 32 9.82 8.24 16.29
C VAL A 32 10.73 7.53 17.29
N LEU A 33 10.97 6.24 17.08
CA LEU A 33 11.88 5.43 17.89
C LEU A 33 13.32 5.46 17.37
N GLY A 34 13.48 5.71 16.06
CA GLY A 34 14.77 5.72 15.38
C GLY A 34 14.62 5.76 13.86
N THR A 35 15.69 5.43 13.20
CA THR A 35 15.74 5.31 11.73
C THR A 35 16.36 3.97 11.37
N PHE A 36 15.71 3.21 10.50
CA PHE A 36 16.33 2.06 9.88
C PHE A 36 17.18 2.56 8.69
N VAL A 37 18.49 2.52 8.87
CA VAL A 37 19.46 2.84 7.81
C VAL A 37 20.02 1.52 7.30
N PRO A 38 19.85 1.20 6.01
CA PRO A 38 20.42 -0.02 5.46
C PRO A 38 21.97 0.04 5.46
N GLU A 39 22.61 -1.11 5.63
CA GLU A 39 24.08 -1.20 5.59
C GLU A 39 24.65 -0.82 4.21
N ASP A 40 23.86 -1.02 3.17
CA ASP A 40 24.16 -0.65 1.78
C ASP A 40 22.97 0.09 1.20
N THR A 41 23.22 1.26 0.61
CA THR A 41 22.19 2.10 0.00
C THR A 41 21.63 1.54 -1.32
N SER A 42 22.27 0.54 -1.91
CA SER A 42 21.77 -0.18 -3.08
C SER A 42 20.72 -1.25 -2.74
N LEU A 43 20.43 -1.45 -1.44
CA LEU A 43 19.42 -2.41 -1.02
C LEU A 43 18.01 -1.88 -1.28
N GLU A 44 17.15 -2.72 -1.86
CA GLU A 44 15.71 -2.52 -1.76
C GLU A 44 15.23 -3.09 -0.43
N PHE A 45 14.50 -2.31 0.37
CA PHE A 45 14.00 -2.76 1.67
C PHE A 45 12.63 -2.16 1.98
N GLY A 46 11.88 -2.81 2.87
CA GLY A 46 10.55 -2.35 3.20
C GLY A 46 9.83 -3.19 4.24
N ASP A 47 8.58 -2.90 4.45
CA ASP A 47 7.73 -3.49 5.49
C ASP A 47 6.53 -4.20 4.89
N GLN A 48 6.21 -5.37 5.45
CA GLN A 48 5.01 -6.12 5.12
C GLN A 48 3.87 -5.68 6.02
N ILE A 49 2.83 -5.14 5.42
CA ILE A 49 1.68 -4.59 6.13
C ILE A 49 0.39 -5.31 5.77
N SER A 50 -0.52 -5.38 6.75
CA SER A 50 -1.90 -5.84 6.55
C SER A 50 -2.86 -4.70 6.74
N LEU A 51 -3.73 -4.52 5.76
CA LEU A 51 -4.74 -3.48 5.74
C LEU A 51 -5.93 -3.88 6.64
N SER A 52 -6.56 -2.90 7.26
CA SER A 52 -7.81 -3.12 8.00
C SER A 52 -9.02 -2.99 7.07
N GLY A 53 -10.09 -3.72 7.35
CA GLY A 53 -11.36 -3.65 6.61
C GLY A 53 -11.33 -4.38 5.27
N ASP A 54 -12.27 -4.05 4.39
CA ASP A 54 -12.49 -4.70 3.09
C ASP A 54 -11.92 -3.86 1.91
N ALA A 55 -11.07 -2.88 2.20
CA ALA A 55 -10.50 -2.01 1.19
C ALA A 55 -9.38 -2.73 0.43
N SER A 56 -9.45 -2.71 -0.90
CA SER A 56 -8.53 -3.45 -1.77
C SER A 56 -7.88 -2.58 -2.86
N ILE A 57 -8.27 -1.31 -2.98
CA ILE A 57 -7.66 -0.37 -3.92
C ILE A 57 -6.99 0.75 -3.15
N VAL A 58 -5.66 0.77 -3.16
CA VAL A 58 -4.87 1.85 -2.55
C VAL A 58 -4.99 3.11 -3.40
N THR A 59 -5.36 4.21 -2.75
CA THR A 59 -5.56 5.53 -3.39
C THR A 59 -4.54 6.57 -2.96
N GLU A 60 -3.98 6.42 -1.76
CA GLU A 60 -2.92 7.30 -1.24
C GLU A 60 -1.94 6.50 -0.40
N PHE A 61 -0.68 6.91 -0.43
CA PHE A 61 0.40 6.35 0.37
C PHE A 61 1.29 7.46 0.90
N ARG A 62 1.66 7.37 2.19
CA ARG A 62 2.63 8.25 2.84
C ARG A 62 3.76 7.42 3.42
N LEU A 63 4.97 7.93 3.32
CA LEU A 63 6.17 7.32 3.86
C LEU A 63 7.03 8.39 4.54
N GLU A 64 7.58 8.07 5.71
CA GLU A 64 8.47 8.97 6.42
C GLU A 64 9.92 8.47 6.32
N TYR A 65 10.81 9.35 5.90
CA TYR A 65 12.23 9.06 5.78
C TYR A 65 13.10 10.17 6.38
N PHE A 66 14.31 9.80 6.70
CA PHE A 66 15.38 10.71 7.08
C PHE A 66 16.49 10.65 6.04
N SER A 67 17.09 11.80 5.73
CA SER A 67 18.32 11.87 4.97
C SER A 67 19.22 12.96 5.54
N SER A 68 20.51 12.66 5.69
CA SER A 68 21.47 13.66 6.21
C SER A 68 21.86 14.71 5.18
N ASP A 69 21.50 14.52 3.91
CA ASP A 69 21.78 15.45 2.80
C ASP A 69 20.68 15.34 1.74
N ALA A 70 20.60 16.32 0.85
CA ALA A 70 19.65 16.37 -0.27
C ALA A 70 20.22 15.76 -1.56
N ALA A 71 21.10 14.75 -1.46
CA ALA A 71 21.69 14.06 -2.60
C ALA A 71 21.05 12.67 -2.78
N GLY A 72 21.00 12.21 -4.02
CA GLY A 72 20.41 10.93 -4.36
C GLY A 72 18.91 10.98 -4.66
N THR A 73 18.36 9.82 -4.98
CA THR A 73 16.96 9.62 -5.34
C THR A 73 16.38 8.40 -4.65
N GLY A 74 15.06 8.30 -4.61
CA GLY A 74 14.33 7.14 -4.11
C GLY A 74 13.27 6.66 -5.10
N VAL A 75 12.99 5.36 -5.09
CA VAL A 75 11.87 4.72 -5.79
C VAL A 75 11.11 3.86 -4.81
N ILE A 76 9.79 4.02 -4.77
CA ILE A 76 8.90 3.19 -3.94
C ILE A 76 8.21 2.15 -4.81
N ARG A 77 8.10 0.92 -4.29
CA ARG A 77 7.32 -0.15 -4.91
C ARG A 77 6.33 -0.74 -3.93
N PHE A 78 5.18 -1.15 -4.44
CA PHE A 78 4.28 -2.07 -3.74
C PHE A 78 4.42 -3.43 -4.38
N ARG A 79 4.55 -4.45 -3.54
CA ARG A 79 4.75 -5.83 -3.96
C ARG A 79 3.74 -6.75 -3.32
N ALA A 80 3.19 -7.68 -4.11
CA ALA A 80 2.44 -8.78 -3.54
C ALA A 80 3.39 -9.74 -2.80
N ASN A 81 2.91 -10.31 -1.71
CA ASN A 81 3.60 -11.37 -0.97
C ASN A 81 3.21 -12.73 -1.59
N ASP A 82 3.74 -13.01 -2.78
CA ASP A 82 3.43 -14.17 -3.62
C ASP A 82 4.68 -14.94 -4.09
N GLY A 83 5.83 -14.64 -3.49
CA GLY A 83 7.10 -15.32 -3.74
C GLY A 83 7.27 -16.63 -2.97
N ALA A 84 8.50 -17.04 -2.78
CA ALA A 84 8.85 -18.20 -1.98
C ALA A 84 8.54 -18.00 -0.50
N VAL A 85 8.46 -19.08 0.27
CA VAL A 85 8.39 -18.99 1.74
C VAL A 85 9.77 -18.63 2.27
N ASP A 86 9.85 -17.58 3.08
CA ASP A 86 11.12 -17.17 3.70
C ASP A 86 11.62 -18.23 4.70
N LEU A 87 12.89 -18.54 4.57
CA LEU A 87 13.60 -19.52 5.41
C LEU A 87 14.67 -18.81 6.25
N GLN A 88 14.34 -18.37 7.45
CA GLN A 88 15.35 -17.84 8.37
C GLN A 88 16.12 -18.94 9.07
N GLY A 89 17.43 -19.05 8.78
CA GLY A 89 18.28 -20.04 9.39
C GLY A 89 17.85 -21.50 9.13
N GLY A 90 17.08 -21.75 8.08
CA GLY A 90 16.52 -23.06 7.76
C GLY A 90 15.17 -23.34 8.41
N PHE A 91 14.56 -22.37 9.09
CA PHE A 91 13.19 -22.44 9.63
C PHE A 91 12.26 -21.57 8.79
N GLU A 92 11.11 -22.14 8.43
CA GLU A 92 10.07 -21.36 7.74
C GLU A 92 9.47 -20.32 8.68
N THR A 93 9.52 -19.05 8.31
CA THR A 93 8.84 -17.97 9.07
C THR A 93 7.34 -17.97 8.80
N GLY A 94 6.89 -18.66 7.74
CA GLY A 94 5.52 -18.64 7.25
C GLY A 94 5.18 -17.40 6.43
N GLN A 95 6.14 -16.49 6.26
CA GLN A 95 5.96 -15.30 5.43
C GLN A 95 6.38 -15.59 3.99
N LEU A 96 5.61 -15.06 3.04
CA LEU A 96 5.94 -15.14 1.62
C LEU A 96 6.78 -13.92 1.21
N GLU A 97 7.81 -14.15 0.43
CA GLU A 97 8.66 -13.11 -0.13
C GLU A 97 7.85 -12.12 -0.98
N PRO A 98 8.17 -10.82 -0.91
CA PRO A 98 7.60 -9.82 -1.80
C PRO A 98 8.10 -10.06 -3.23
N SER A 99 7.22 -10.40 -4.16
CA SER A 99 7.63 -10.78 -5.52
C SER A 99 7.01 -9.86 -6.58
N THR A 100 5.74 -10.05 -6.91
CA THR A 100 5.07 -9.30 -7.99
C THR A 100 4.98 -7.83 -7.67
N VAL A 101 5.50 -6.97 -8.56
CA VAL A 101 5.35 -5.51 -8.45
C VAL A 101 3.93 -5.10 -8.82
N LEU A 102 3.19 -4.55 -7.87
CA LEU A 102 1.84 -4.01 -8.05
C LEU A 102 1.87 -2.54 -8.48
N TYR A 103 2.87 -1.81 -8.00
CA TYR A 103 3.08 -0.39 -8.29
C TYR A 103 4.57 -0.04 -8.19
N GLU A 104 5.01 0.89 -9.02
CA GLU A 104 6.32 1.53 -8.93
C GLU A 104 6.16 3.04 -9.13
N SER A 105 6.72 3.82 -8.22
CA SER A 105 6.70 5.28 -8.32
C SER A 105 7.68 5.79 -9.38
N ALA A 106 7.47 7.03 -9.83
CA ALA A 106 8.57 7.76 -10.43
C ALA A 106 9.70 7.95 -9.41
N SER A 107 10.94 8.05 -9.88
CA SER A 107 12.08 8.43 -9.03
C SER A 107 11.85 9.84 -8.48
N PHE A 108 12.07 10.04 -7.19
CA PHE A 108 11.97 11.33 -6.52
C PHE A 108 13.31 11.73 -5.88
N PRO A 109 13.65 13.04 -5.87
CA PRO A 109 14.87 13.53 -5.24
C PRO A 109 14.74 13.46 -3.71
N LEU A 110 15.82 13.08 -3.03
CA LEU A 110 15.88 13.11 -1.57
C LEU A 110 15.96 14.56 -1.07
N GLN A 111 15.36 14.80 0.08
CA GLN A 111 15.45 16.06 0.82
C GLN A 111 16.21 15.81 2.12
N ALA A 112 17.02 16.78 2.56
CA ALA A 112 17.71 16.69 3.85
C ALA A 112 16.71 16.72 5.02
N ASP A 113 17.13 16.18 6.16
CA ASP A 113 16.37 16.07 7.41
C ASP A 113 15.23 15.05 7.36
N PHE A 114 14.24 15.23 8.25
CA PHE A 114 13.04 14.39 8.33
C PHE A 114 12.00 14.83 7.31
N ASN A 115 11.55 13.90 6.50
CA ASN A 115 10.64 14.19 5.40
C ASN A 115 9.48 13.21 5.37
N THR A 116 8.36 13.68 4.84
CA THR A 116 7.20 12.85 4.48
C THR A 116 7.03 12.91 2.97
N LEU A 117 7.06 11.75 2.33
CA LEU A 117 6.67 11.61 0.93
C LEU A 117 5.20 11.23 0.87
N GLU A 118 4.41 11.95 0.07
CA GLU A 118 3.01 11.66 -0.21
C GLU A 118 2.85 11.29 -1.68
N ILE A 119 2.18 10.18 -1.93
CA ILE A 119 1.78 9.73 -3.27
C ILE A 119 0.27 9.64 -3.29
N THR A 120 -0.38 10.49 -4.08
CA THR A 120 -1.83 10.59 -4.18
C THR A 120 -2.32 10.23 -5.59
N GLY A 121 -3.63 10.00 -5.73
CA GLY A 121 -4.23 9.67 -7.02
C GLY A 121 -3.86 8.28 -7.52
N LEU A 122 -3.48 7.39 -6.61
CA LEU A 122 -3.24 5.99 -6.92
C LEU A 122 -4.55 5.26 -7.25
N SER A 123 -4.41 4.13 -7.94
CA SER A 123 -5.48 3.16 -8.17
C SER A 123 -4.83 1.78 -8.25
N VAL A 124 -4.24 1.35 -7.13
CA VAL A 124 -3.45 0.11 -7.08
C VAL A 124 -4.29 -0.97 -6.42
N PRO A 125 -4.75 -1.99 -7.17
CA PRO A 125 -5.42 -3.13 -6.58
C PRO A 125 -4.43 -3.96 -5.78
N VAL A 126 -4.80 -4.30 -4.56
CA VAL A 126 -4.07 -5.21 -3.68
C VAL A 126 -4.86 -6.53 -3.65
N PRO A 127 -4.31 -7.63 -4.17
CA PRO A 127 -5.04 -8.89 -4.35
C PRO A 127 -5.40 -9.60 -3.04
N SER A 128 -4.83 -9.15 -1.94
CA SER A 128 -5.12 -9.58 -0.58
C SER A 128 -5.14 -8.35 0.32
N ASP A 129 -5.53 -8.52 1.58
CA ASP A 129 -5.42 -7.48 2.61
C ASP A 129 -3.97 -7.19 3.04
N MET A 130 -2.99 -7.80 2.37
CA MET A 130 -1.58 -7.73 2.71
C MET A 130 -0.72 -7.43 1.48
N PHE A 131 0.26 -6.54 1.65
CA PHE A 131 1.32 -6.31 0.68
C PHE A 131 2.59 -5.78 1.37
N THR A 132 3.70 -5.77 0.64
CA THR A 132 4.94 -5.15 1.10
C THR A 132 5.17 -3.85 0.34
N PHE A 133 5.32 -2.73 1.06
CA PHE A 133 5.90 -1.53 0.45
C PHE A 133 7.41 -1.56 0.62
N THR A 134 8.13 -1.19 -0.43
CA THR A 134 9.59 -1.15 -0.43
C THR A 134 10.10 0.18 -0.95
N ILE A 135 11.33 0.51 -0.58
CA ILE A 135 12.08 1.63 -1.13
C ILE A 135 13.48 1.17 -1.55
N GLU A 136 13.95 1.76 -2.61
CA GLU A 136 15.33 1.66 -3.09
C GLU A 136 15.90 3.06 -3.24
N PHE A 137 17.06 3.31 -2.64
CA PHE A 137 17.78 4.57 -2.78
C PHE A 137 18.89 4.41 -3.82
N SER A 138 19.11 5.45 -4.63
CA SER A 138 20.14 5.49 -5.67
C SER A 138 20.92 6.78 -5.65
N ASP A 139 22.15 6.74 -6.12
CA ASP A 139 23.05 7.89 -6.21
C ASP A 139 23.29 8.58 -4.85
N VAL A 140 23.22 7.82 -3.76
CA VAL A 140 23.47 8.31 -2.41
C VAL A 140 24.97 8.28 -2.12
N PRO A 141 25.60 9.41 -1.74
CA PRO A 141 26.99 9.41 -1.35
C PRO A 141 27.28 8.51 -0.15
N ASN A 142 28.42 7.82 -0.12
CA ASN A 142 28.80 6.90 0.96
C ASN A 142 28.89 7.55 2.36
N THR A 143 28.96 8.89 2.41
CA THR A 143 28.98 9.66 3.66
C THR A 143 27.59 10.06 4.15
N GLN A 144 26.57 9.80 3.36
CA GLN A 144 25.18 10.17 3.65
C GLN A 144 24.47 9.03 4.37
N ASN A 145 23.75 9.38 5.45
CA ASN A 145 22.83 8.47 6.10
C ASN A 145 21.43 8.72 5.54
N VAL A 146 20.83 7.70 4.97
CA VAL A 146 19.44 7.72 4.49
C VAL A 146 18.72 6.47 4.94
N GLY A 147 17.46 6.61 5.35
CA GLY A 147 16.68 5.48 5.84
C GLY A 147 15.24 5.85 6.18
N LEU A 148 14.45 4.86 6.55
CA LEU A 148 13.06 5.02 6.94
C LEU A 148 12.90 5.16 8.45
N LEU A 149 11.93 5.97 8.86
CA LEU A 149 11.66 6.16 10.29
C LEU A 149 11.01 4.90 10.87
N LEU A 150 11.40 4.61 12.10
CA LEU A 150 10.82 3.52 12.91
C LEU A 150 9.87 4.10 13.95
N ARG A 151 8.72 3.46 14.09
CA ARG A 151 7.70 3.80 15.08
C ARG A 151 7.22 2.55 15.82
N ASN A 152 6.41 2.71 16.86
CA ASN A 152 5.70 1.62 17.50
C ASN A 152 4.77 0.88 16.52
N PRO A 153 4.22 -0.27 16.91
CA PRO A 153 3.23 -0.97 16.10
C PRO A 153 2.10 -0.02 15.64
N PRO A 154 1.56 -0.25 14.42
CA PRO A 154 0.56 0.61 13.83
C PRO A 154 -0.71 0.70 14.69
N VAL A 155 -1.35 1.88 14.66
CA VAL A 155 -2.64 2.13 15.32
C VAL A 155 -3.84 1.67 14.46
N VAL A 156 -3.64 1.52 13.15
CA VAL A 156 -4.62 0.97 12.19
C VAL A 156 -3.91 -0.07 11.33
N GLY A 157 -4.55 -1.20 11.09
CA GLY A 157 -3.94 -2.32 10.41
C GLY A 157 -2.93 -3.06 11.29
N SER A 158 -2.02 -3.78 10.67
CA SER A 158 -0.91 -4.45 11.38
C SER A 158 0.31 -4.57 10.47
N SER A 159 1.47 -4.78 11.06
CA SER A 159 2.71 -5.06 10.35
C SER A 159 3.39 -6.29 10.97
N PHE A 160 4.22 -6.96 10.21
CA PHE A 160 5.04 -8.04 10.70
C PHE A 160 6.32 -7.45 11.33
N ASP A 161 6.74 -8.01 12.47
CA ASP A 161 7.94 -7.55 13.19
C ASP A 161 9.22 -7.90 12.43
N GLY A 162 9.54 -7.16 11.37
CA GLY A 162 10.73 -7.36 10.56
C GLY A 162 10.72 -6.50 9.31
N VAL A 163 11.88 -6.36 8.71
CA VAL A 163 12.09 -5.61 7.47
C VAL A 163 12.53 -6.57 6.38
N TRP A 164 11.82 -6.57 5.27
CA TRP A 164 12.26 -7.23 4.06
C TRP A 164 13.44 -6.47 3.47
N VAL A 165 14.51 -7.19 3.14
CA VAL A 165 15.72 -6.62 2.54
C VAL A 165 16.13 -7.46 1.34
N ARG A 166 16.44 -6.81 0.22
CA ARG A 166 16.95 -7.45 -0.98
C ARG A 166 18.17 -6.70 -1.49
N PRO A 167 19.35 -7.33 -1.53
CA PRO A 167 20.51 -6.77 -2.22
C PRO A 167 20.28 -6.77 -3.75
N ASP A 168 21.04 -5.95 -4.46
CA ASP A 168 21.03 -5.92 -5.92
C ASP A 168 21.16 -7.34 -6.50
N ASN A 169 20.16 -7.75 -7.30
CA ASN A 169 20.09 -9.07 -7.93
C ASN A 169 20.15 -10.26 -6.96
N GLY A 170 19.86 -10.05 -5.69
CA GLY A 170 19.79 -11.08 -4.66
C GLY A 170 18.36 -11.53 -4.35
N ASP A 171 18.27 -12.54 -3.50
CA ASP A 171 17.00 -13.02 -2.95
C ASP A 171 16.54 -12.13 -1.80
N TRP A 172 15.23 -12.14 -1.53
CA TRP A 172 14.67 -11.47 -0.38
C TRP A 172 15.08 -12.18 0.92
N ALA A 173 15.28 -11.40 1.97
CA ALA A 173 15.49 -11.90 3.31
C ALA A 173 14.70 -11.06 4.30
N LEU A 174 13.95 -11.72 5.19
CA LEU A 174 13.27 -11.05 6.29
C LEU A 174 14.26 -10.89 7.45
N ARG A 175 14.52 -9.64 7.84
CA ARG A 175 15.41 -9.31 8.96
C ARG A 175 14.62 -8.77 10.12
N GLN A 176 14.76 -9.38 11.27
CA GLN A 176 14.21 -8.82 12.52
C GLN A 176 15.02 -7.61 12.96
N ILE A 177 14.33 -6.56 13.39
CA ILE A 177 14.97 -5.40 14.02
C ILE A 177 15.23 -5.76 15.48
N PRO A 178 16.50 -5.88 15.92
CA PRO A 178 16.81 -6.30 17.28
C PRO A 178 16.27 -5.33 18.32
N LEU A 179 15.71 -5.88 19.41
CA LEU A 179 15.30 -5.16 20.62
C LEU A 179 14.12 -4.18 20.46
N THR A 180 13.39 -4.21 19.37
CA THR A 180 12.24 -3.33 19.16
C THR A 180 11.15 -4.03 18.35
N THR A 181 9.90 -3.75 18.65
CA THR A 181 8.73 -4.08 17.82
C THR A 181 8.42 -2.95 16.84
N ALA A 182 9.42 -2.11 16.54
CA ALA A 182 9.25 -0.96 15.67
C ALA A 182 9.09 -1.39 14.22
N ASN A 183 8.13 -0.78 13.56
CA ASN A 183 7.81 -0.97 12.16
C ASN A 183 8.12 0.32 11.39
N LEU A 184 8.26 0.23 10.07
CA LEU A 184 8.54 1.41 9.23
C LEU A 184 7.34 2.35 9.21
N ALA A 185 7.60 3.65 9.32
CA ALA A 185 6.57 4.70 9.38
C ALA A 185 5.91 4.90 8.02
N ALA A 186 4.65 4.48 7.92
CA ALA A 186 3.84 4.64 6.71
C ALA A 186 2.35 4.80 7.04
N GLN A 187 1.58 5.33 6.08
CA GLN A 187 0.13 5.37 6.12
C GLN A 187 -0.43 5.01 4.74
N VAL A 188 -1.53 4.26 4.72
CA VAL A 188 -2.23 3.85 3.50
C VAL A 188 -3.69 4.26 3.59
N VAL A 189 -4.17 4.91 2.52
CA VAL A 189 -5.60 5.18 2.30
C VAL A 189 -6.07 4.29 1.16
N ALA A 190 -7.20 3.62 1.34
CA ALA A 190 -7.75 2.75 0.31
C ALA A 190 -9.28 2.79 0.27
N VAL A 191 -9.84 2.31 -0.83
CA VAL A 191 -11.28 2.17 -1.07
C VAL A 191 -11.64 0.72 -1.37
N PRO A 192 -12.87 0.29 -1.10
CA PRO A 192 -13.37 -1.00 -1.55
C PRO A 192 -13.42 -1.09 -3.08
N GLU A 193 -13.31 -2.30 -3.64
CA GLU A 193 -13.50 -2.51 -5.07
C GLU A 193 -14.88 -2.04 -5.53
N PRO A 194 -14.96 -1.25 -6.62
CA PRO A 194 -16.24 -0.72 -7.13
C PRO A 194 -17.22 -1.80 -7.58
N GLY A 195 -16.72 -3.01 -7.88
CA GLY A 195 -17.48 -4.06 -8.54
C GLY A 195 -18.63 -4.65 -7.72
N THR A 196 -18.42 -4.85 -6.43
CA THR A 196 -19.39 -5.59 -5.59
C THR A 196 -20.65 -4.76 -5.30
N VAL A 197 -20.49 -3.47 -5.02
CA VAL A 197 -21.63 -2.58 -4.72
C VAL A 197 -22.41 -2.24 -6.00
N ALA A 198 -21.71 -1.97 -7.11
CA ALA A 198 -22.34 -1.65 -8.39
C ALA A 198 -23.13 -2.87 -8.93
N LEU A 199 -22.57 -4.08 -8.88
CA LEU A 199 -23.26 -5.30 -9.29
C LEU A 199 -24.44 -5.61 -8.40
N ALA A 200 -24.37 -5.39 -7.09
CA ALA A 200 -25.51 -5.57 -6.18
C ALA A 200 -26.66 -4.60 -6.51
N LEU A 201 -26.36 -3.33 -6.77
CA LEU A 201 -27.36 -2.32 -7.14
C LEU A 201 -28.00 -2.61 -8.52
N ILE A 202 -27.22 -3.04 -9.50
CA ILE A 202 -27.72 -3.45 -10.82
C ILE A 202 -28.59 -4.72 -10.69
N GLY A 203 -28.17 -5.69 -9.88
CA GLY A 203 -28.94 -6.90 -9.60
C GLY A 203 -30.29 -6.61 -8.95
N ILE A 204 -30.34 -5.74 -7.97
CA ILE A 204 -31.58 -5.32 -7.29
C ILE A 204 -32.47 -4.54 -8.24
N GLY A 205 -31.92 -3.59 -9.01
CA GLY A 205 -32.67 -2.79 -9.99
C GLY A 205 -33.30 -3.65 -11.08
N SER A 206 -32.61 -4.67 -11.57
CA SER A 206 -33.13 -5.60 -12.59
C SER A 206 -34.25 -6.51 -12.03
N LEU A 207 -34.15 -6.94 -10.78
CA LEU A 207 -35.18 -7.72 -10.11
C LEU A 207 -36.50 -6.92 -9.97
N PHE A 208 -36.42 -5.66 -9.56
CA PHE A 208 -37.60 -4.79 -9.48
C PHE A 208 -38.23 -4.49 -10.85
N GLY A 209 -37.42 -4.31 -11.89
CA GLY A 209 -37.89 -4.15 -13.27
C GLY A 209 -38.66 -5.39 -13.79
N PHE A 210 -38.18 -6.58 -13.44
CA PHE A 210 -38.81 -7.83 -13.86
C PHE A 210 -40.14 -8.11 -13.12
N MET A 211 -40.22 -7.79 -11.84
CA MET A 211 -41.45 -7.94 -11.06
C MET A 211 -42.58 -7.00 -11.53
N ARG A 212 -42.22 -5.80 -11.98
CA ARG A 212 -43.21 -4.82 -12.48
C ARG A 212 -43.80 -5.19 -13.86
N ARG A 213 -43.12 -6.01 -14.64
CA ARG A 213 -43.57 -6.46 -15.98
C ARG A 213 -44.54 -7.63 -15.93
N ARG A 214 -44.72 -8.29 -14.76
CA ARG A 214 -45.61 -9.43 -14.56
C ARG A 214 -46.97 -9.06 -13.94
N ARG A 215 -47.23 -7.80 -13.73
CA ARG A 215 -48.53 -7.27 -13.36
C ARG A 215 -49.13 -6.47 -14.55
#